data_5a59b405b08624270e830bf97431eccf
#
_entry.id   5a59b405b08624270e830bf97431eccf
#
_cell.length_a   1.000
_cell.length_b   1.000
_cell.length_c   1.000
_cell.angle_alpha   90.00
_cell.angle_beta   90.00
_cell.angle_gamma   90.00
#
_symmetry.space_group_name_H-M   'P 1'
#
loop_
_entity.id
_entity.type
_entity.pdbx_description
1 polymer ?
#
loop_
_entity_poly.entity_id
_entity_poly.type
_entity_poly.pdbx_seq_one_letter_code
_entity_poly.pdbx_strand_id
1 'polypeptide(L)'
;MNWVLFIILAIIIVVFEVASQSMRNKKTNQKIQENKTVNANETNTATEQEEQVSVSDYNSYKKKYLFTKNEFYFYKQLQKIAEEKNLIPLAKVRLADFIEVSNKSEYMKYFAKIRSKHIDFLLLDKETLKIVVAIELDDNSHSDEKDDFKNKLFEQINIPLVRCKGIGKVEEQLQNIIKPNF
;
A
#
# COMPACT_ATOMS: atom_id res chain seq x y z
N MET A 1 -5.34 -33.00 -39.88
CA MET A 1 -4.25 -32.07 -39.56
C MET A 1 -3.78 -32.33 -38.12
N ASN A 2 -2.51 -32.80 -37.97
CA ASN A 2 -2.05 -33.48 -36.76
C ASN A 2 -1.95 -32.59 -35.52
N TRP A 3 -2.96 -32.64 -34.63
CA TRP A 3 -2.96 -31.97 -33.33
C TRP A 3 -1.73 -32.30 -32.46
N VAL A 4 -1.20 -33.50 -32.60
CA VAL A 4 0.05 -33.95 -31.95
C VAL A 4 1.24 -33.04 -32.28
N LEU A 5 1.36 -32.58 -33.53
CA LEU A 5 2.45 -31.65 -33.94
C LEU A 5 2.37 -30.28 -33.26
N PHE A 6 1.16 -29.76 -33.00
CA PHE A 6 1.00 -28.48 -32.27
C PHE A 6 1.38 -28.63 -30.80
N ILE A 7 1.07 -29.76 -30.16
CA ILE A 7 1.46 -30.01 -28.77
C ILE A 7 3.00 -30.12 -28.66
N ILE A 8 3.64 -30.85 -29.59
CA ILE A 8 5.10 -30.96 -29.60
C ILE A 8 5.76 -29.58 -29.81
N LEU A 9 5.24 -28.78 -30.72
CA LEU A 9 5.77 -27.42 -30.98
C LEU A 9 5.61 -26.53 -29.76
N ALA A 10 4.47 -26.56 -29.05
CA ALA A 10 4.25 -25.82 -27.85
C ALA A 10 5.21 -26.21 -26.71
N ILE A 11 5.48 -27.49 -26.54
CA ILE A 11 6.45 -27.97 -25.53
C ILE A 11 7.87 -27.51 -25.88
N ILE A 12 8.27 -27.52 -27.15
CA ILE A 12 9.59 -27.05 -27.59
C ILE A 12 9.77 -25.56 -27.28
N ILE A 13 8.72 -24.75 -27.52
CA ILE A 13 8.76 -23.29 -27.20
C ILE A 13 8.95 -23.08 -25.72
N VAL A 14 8.19 -23.76 -24.87
CA VAL A 14 8.30 -23.63 -23.41
C VAL A 14 9.68 -24.03 -22.90
N VAL A 15 10.24 -25.14 -23.40
CA VAL A 15 11.59 -25.60 -23.04
C VAL A 15 12.65 -24.58 -23.47
N PHE A 16 12.50 -24.01 -24.67
CA PHE A 16 13.43 -22.97 -25.15
C PHE A 16 13.38 -21.68 -24.32
N GLU A 17 12.20 -21.24 -23.89
CA GLU A 17 12.05 -20.07 -23.01
C GLU A 17 12.70 -20.30 -21.64
N VAL A 18 12.48 -21.44 -21.02
CA VAL A 18 13.10 -21.80 -19.72
C VAL A 18 14.63 -21.87 -19.85
N ALA A 19 15.15 -22.45 -20.89
CA ALA A 19 16.60 -22.53 -21.17
C ALA A 19 17.19 -21.11 -21.39
N SER A 20 16.50 -20.26 -22.13
CA SER A 20 16.95 -18.89 -22.40
C SER A 20 16.93 -17.98 -21.16
N GLN A 21 15.98 -18.18 -20.22
CA GLN A 21 15.95 -17.51 -18.92
C GLN A 21 17.12 -17.97 -18.02
N SER A 22 17.43 -19.27 -18.01
CA SER A 22 18.55 -19.82 -17.24
C SER A 22 19.90 -19.25 -17.70
N MET A 23 20.09 -19.09 -19.02
CA MET A 23 21.32 -18.48 -19.56
C MET A 23 21.42 -16.98 -19.28
N ARG A 24 20.31 -16.23 -19.28
CA ARG A 24 20.28 -14.81 -18.88
C ARG A 24 20.70 -14.63 -17.43
N ASN A 25 20.17 -15.44 -16.53
CA ASN A 25 20.51 -15.39 -15.11
C ASN A 25 21.99 -15.71 -14.83
N LYS A 26 22.60 -16.68 -15.58
CA LYS A 26 24.04 -16.96 -15.47
C LYS A 26 24.92 -15.80 -15.93
N LYS A 27 24.55 -15.10 -17.03
CA LYS A 27 25.30 -13.93 -17.52
C LYS A 27 25.21 -12.73 -16.57
N THR A 28 24.05 -12.55 -15.90
CA THR A 28 23.89 -11.48 -14.90
C THR A 28 24.74 -11.72 -13.66
N ASN A 29 24.78 -12.96 -13.17
CA ASN A 29 25.61 -13.33 -12.03
C ASN A 29 27.12 -13.28 -12.31
N GLN A 30 27.55 -13.59 -13.53
CA GLN A 30 28.97 -13.40 -13.92
C GLN A 30 29.38 -11.93 -13.99
N LYS A 31 28.54 -11.04 -14.56
CA LYS A 31 28.81 -9.59 -14.56
C LYS A 31 28.87 -8.97 -13.16
N ILE A 32 28.08 -9.49 -12.22
CA ILE A 32 28.12 -9.04 -10.81
C ILE A 32 29.42 -9.46 -10.12
N GLN A 33 30.01 -10.63 -10.48
CA GLN A 33 31.27 -11.08 -9.91
C GLN A 33 32.49 -10.34 -10.53
N GLU A 34 32.47 -10.06 -11.83
CA GLU A 34 33.57 -9.31 -12.48
C GLU A 34 33.66 -7.85 -12.01
N ASN A 35 32.52 -7.19 -11.70
CA ASN A 35 32.52 -5.85 -11.15
C ASN A 35 33.00 -5.77 -9.67
N LYS A 36 33.04 -6.89 -8.94
CA LYS A 36 33.57 -6.91 -7.55
C LYS A 36 35.10 -6.94 -7.47
N THR A 37 35.78 -7.30 -8.55
CA THR A 37 37.26 -7.43 -8.55
C THR A 37 38.02 -6.18 -9.07
N VAL A 38 37.32 -5.20 -9.63
CA VAL A 38 37.98 -4.02 -10.29
C VAL A 38 37.96 -2.77 -9.41
N ASN A 39 37.19 -2.69 -8.31
CA ASN A 39 37.10 -1.48 -7.49
C ASN A 39 37.72 -1.62 -6.08
N ALA A 40 38.94 -2.12 -6.02
CA ALA A 40 39.77 -2.04 -4.81
C ALA A 40 40.93 -1.06 -5.02
N ASN A 41 40.67 0.18 -5.40
CA ASN A 41 41.54 1.34 -5.15
C ASN A 41 40.86 2.61 -5.64
N GLU A 42 40.85 3.55 -4.72
CA GLU A 42 40.65 5.01 -4.85
C GLU A 42 39.36 5.62 -4.30
N THR A 43 39.61 6.34 -3.19
CA THR A 43 39.10 7.66 -2.74
C THR A 43 37.69 7.82 -2.23
N ASN A 44 37.66 8.09 -0.93
CA ASN A 44 36.68 8.83 -0.11
C ASN A 44 35.76 9.80 -0.84
N THR A 45 34.45 9.51 -0.84
CA THR A 45 33.39 10.52 -0.69
C THR A 45 32.07 9.81 -0.33
N ALA A 46 31.42 10.25 0.75
CA ALA A 46 30.07 10.01 1.23
C ALA A 46 29.39 8.71 0.73
N THR A 47 29.63 7.63 1.41
CA THR A 47 28.99 6.34 1.18
C THR A 47 27.64 6.34 1.87
N GLU A 48 26.54 6.35 1.11
CA GLU A 48 25.30 5.73 1.55
C GLU A 48 25.62 4.25 1.80
N GLN A 49 25.77 3.88 3.05
CA GLN A 49 25.91 2.48 3.45
C GLN A 49 24.56 1.82 3.21
N GLU A 50 24.39 1.16 2.08
CA GLU A 50 23.42 0.09 1.95
C GLU A 50 23.85 -1.00 2.94
N GLU A 51 23.18 -1.04 4.08
CA GLU A 51 23.33 -2.06 5.09
C GLU A 51 23.06 -3.41 4.41
N GLN A 52 24.08 -4.24 4.24
CA GLN A 52 23.94 -5.58 3.65
C GLN A 52 23.17 -6.44 4.64
N VAL A 53 21.83 -6.43 4.52
CA VAL A 53 20.95 -7.28 5.31
C VAL A 53 21.26 -8.74 4.98
N SER A 54 21.72 -9.49 5.97
CA SER A 54 22.01 -10.92 5.80
C SER A 54 20.71 -11.72 5.64
N VAL A 55 20.76 -12.86 4.93
CA VAL A 55 19.58 -13.73 4.77
C VAL A 55 19.01 -14.19 6.13
N SER A 56 19.85 -14.30 7.16
CA SER A 56 19.45 -14.64 8.54
C SER A 56 18.53 -13.58 9.18
N ASP A 57 18.64 -12.31 8.78
CA ASP A 57 17.85 -11.22 9.37
C ASP A 57 16.36 -11.32 8.99
N TYR A 58 16.04 -11.91 7.85
CA TYR A 58 14.65 -12.14 7.43
C TYR A 58 13.91 -13.19 8.28
N ASN A 59 14.63 -14.07 8.99
CA ASN A 59 14.02 -15.03 9.91
C ASN A 59 13.35 -14.37 11.13
N SER A 60 13.65 -13.09 11.38
CA SER A 60 13.03 -12.28 12.42
C SER A 60 11.60 -11.84 12.07
N TYR A 61 11.14 -12.03 10.82
CA TYR A 61 9.83 -11.61 10.36
C TYR A 61 8.88 -12.79 10.21
N LYS A 62 7.61 -12.56 10.56
CA LYS A 62 6.52 -13.51 10.33
C LYS A 62 5.27 -12.79 9.84
N LYS A 63 4.50 -13.47 9.02
CA LYS A 63 3.19 -12.95 8.57
C LYS A 63 2.24 -12.80 9.76
N LYS A 64 1.41 -11.76 9.75
CA LYS A 64 0.29 -11.56 10.68
C LYS A 64 -1.00 -11.28 9.89
N TYR A 65 -2.13 -11.40 10.55
CA TYR A 65 -3.39 -10.94 9.96
C TYR A 65 -3.40 -9.43 9.83
N LEU A 66 -3.91 -8.93 8.70
CA LEU A 66 -4.05 -7.49 8.46
C LEU A 66 -5.09 -6.86 9.39
N PHE A 67 -6.17 -7.56 9.64
CA PHE A 67 -7.30 -7.11 10.44
C PHE A 67 -7.38 -7.78 11.80
N THR A 68 -7.81 -7.04 12.80
CA THR A 68 -8.45 -7.58 14.01
C THR A 68 -9.82 -8.20 13.63
N LYS A 69 -10.41 -8.96 14.54
CA LYS A 69 -11.76 -9.54 14.29
C LYS A 69 -12.81 -8.46 14.02
N ASN A 70 -12.78 -7.36 14.79
CA ASN A 70 -13.73 -6.26 14.64
C ASN A 70 -13.56 -5.57 13.27
N GLU A 71 -12.33 -5.22 12.90
CA GLU A 71 -12.02 -4.63 11.59
C GLU A 71 -12.39 -5.55 10.43
N PHE A 72 -12.21 -6.86 10.58
CA PHE A 72 -12.58 -7.82 9.55
C PHE A 72 -14.09 -7.83 9.29
N TYR A 73 -14.91 -7.91 10.34
CA TYR A 73 -16.37 -7.89 10.19
C TYR A 73 -16.87 -6.54 9.66
N PHE A 74 -16.29 -5.45 10.12
CA PHE A 74 -16.59 -4.12 9.61
C PHE A 74 -16.26 -4.01 8.11
N TYR A 75 -15.06 -4.45 7.70
CA TYR A 75 -14.64 -4.43 6.31
C TYR A 75 -15.55 -5.24 5.39
N LYS A 76 -16.03 -6.40 5.84
CA LYS A 76 -17.00 -7.22 5.07
C LYS A 76 -18.32 -6.50 4.81
N GLN A 77 -18.78 -5.70 5.77
CA GLN A 77 -19.97 -4.87 5.61
C GLN A 77 -19.69 -3.66 4.73
N LEU A 78 -18.54 -3.01 4.94
CA LEU A 78 -18.09 -1.87 4.13
C LEU A 78 -17.96 -2.24 2.64
N GLN A 79 -17.49 -3.44 2.33
CA GLN A 79 -17.40 -3.93 0.94
C GLN A 79 -18.78 -3.95 0.26
N LYS A 80 -19.83 -4.39 0.94
CA LYS A 80 -21.20 -4.42 0.39
C LYS A 80 -21.69 -3.01 0.09
N ILE A 81 -21.57 -2.10 1.06
CA ILE A 81 -21.96 -0.69 0.88
C ILE A 81 -21.18 -0.03 -0.23
N ALA A 82 -19.89 -0.30 -0.30
CA ALA A 82 -19.02 0.26 -1.35
C ALA A 82 -19.43 -0.22 -2.75
N GLU A 83 -19.76 -1.51 -2.90
CA GLU A 83 -20.24 -2.06 -4.17
C GLU A 83 -21.56 -1.41 -4.61
N GLU A 84 -22.53 -1.26 -3.71
CA GLU A 84 -23.83 -0.62 -3.99
C GLU A 84 -23.67 0.86 -4.40
N LYS A 85 -22.64 1.53 -3.91
CA LYS A 85 -22.40 2.97 -4.13
C LYS A 85 -21.30 3.26 -5.18
N ASN A 86 -20.87 2.26 -5.95
CA ASN A 86 -19.80 2.37 -6.94
C ASN A 86 -18.47 2.91 -6.35
N LEU A 87 -18.09 2.42 -5.14
CA LEU A 87 -16.88 2.82 -4.44
C LEU A 87 -15.90 1.65 -4.32
N ILE A 88 -14.61 1.99 -4.11
CA ILE A 88 -13.53 1.04 -3.83
C ILE A 88 -13.09 1.20 -2.37
N PRO A 89 -13.25 0.18 -1.50
CA PRO A 89 -12.75 0.22 -0.14
C PRO A 89 -11.29 -0.22 -0.08
N LEU A 90 -10.43 0.64 0.42
CA LEU A 90 -9.04 0.35 0.78
C LEU A 90 -8.91 0.26 2.29
N ALA A 91 -7.95 -0.54 2.78
CA ALA A 91 -7.73 -0.73 4.21
C ALA A 91 -6.30 -0.45 4.61
N LYS A 92 -6.10 0.10 5.82
CA LYS A 92 -4.78 0.36 6.42
C LYS A 92 -3.87 1.22 5.53
N VAL A 93 -4.44 2.28 4.93
CA VAL A 93 -3.72 3.20 4.06
C VAL A 93 -2.93 4.20 4.90
N ARG A 94 -1.62 4.32 4.66
CA ARG A 94 -0.80 5.31 5.38
C ARG A 94 -1.18 6.72 4.94
N LEU A 95 -1.18 7.66 5.89
CA LEU A 95 -1.47 9.06 5.57
C LEU A 95 -0.50 9.63 4.52
N ALA A 96 0.77 9.25 4.58
CA ALA A 96 1.79 9.70 3.64
C ALA A 96 1.63 9.14 2.21
N ASP A 97 0.74 8.16 1.97
CA ASP A 97 0.49 7.60 0.64
C ASP A 97 -0.52 8.45 -0.16
N PHE A 98 -1.29 9.33 0.52
CA PHE A 98 -2.30 10.18 -0.14
C PHE A 98 -2.33 11.63 0.37
N ILE A 99 -1.46 12.01 1.33
CA ILE A 99 -1.33 13.38 1.84
C ILE A 99 0.08 13.87 1.56
N GLU A 100 0.19 14.95 0.81
CA GLU A 100 1.46 15.62 0.51
C GLU A 100 1.75 16.75 1.51
N VAL A 101 3.01 16.88 1.90
CA VAL A 101 3.48 18.03 2.69
C VAL A 101 3.78 19.20 1.77
N SER A 102 2.97 20.25 1.83
CA SER A 102 3.12 21.46 1.02
C SER A 102 4.25 22.38 1.50
N ASN A 103 4.55 22.39 2.80
CA ASN A 103 5.63 23.22 3.37
C ASN A 103 6.99 22.59 3.11
N LYS A 104 7.69 23.05 2.05
CA LYS A 104 8.99 22.54 1.65
C LYS A 104 10.12 22.87 2.63
N SER A 105 10.07 24.02 3.31
CA SER A 105 11.12 24.46 4.26
C SER A 105 11.15 23.62 5.54
N GLU A 106 10.02 23.08 5.96
CA GLU A 106 9.90 22.23 7.15
C GLU A 106 9.41 20.80 6.81
N TYR A 107 9.70 20.33 5.59
CA TYR A 107 9.19 19.07 5.06
C TYR A 107 9.34 17.90 6.05
N MET A 108 10.55 17.66 6.56
CA MET A 108 10.82 16.52 7.45
C MET A 108 10.04 16.59 8.77
N LYS A 109 9.80 17.78 9.31
CA LYS A 109 9.00 17.98 10.51
C LYS A 109 7.55 17.56 10.31
N TYR A 110 6.93 17.95 9.20
CA TYR A 110 5.53 17.62 8.90
C TYR A 110 5.39 16.19 8.39
N PHE A 111 6.33 15.71 7.56
CA PHE A 111 6.35 14.33 7.09
C PHE A 111 6.45 13.32 8.25
N ALA A 112 7.30 13.59 9.24
CA ALA A 112 7.42 12.75 10.43
C ALA A 112 6.09 12.58 11.20
N LYS A 113 5.16 13.55 11.11
CA LYS A 113 3.85 13.46 11.76
C LYS A 113 2.89 12.50 11.07
N ILE A 114 3.04 12.27 9.75
CA ILE A 114 2.10 11.45 8.95
C ILE A 114 2.69 10.11 8.52
N ARG A 115 4.03 9.97 8.39
CA ARG A 115 4.69 8.81 7.78
C ARG A 115 4.37 7.46 8.43
N SER A 116 4.13 7.44 9.75
CA SER A 116 3.84 6.23 10.52
C SER A 116 2.35 6.07 10.89
N LYS A 117 1.52 7.03 10.49
CA LYS A 117 0.09 7.00 10.77
C LYS A 117 -0.67 6.46 9.57
N HIS A 118 -1.75 5.75 9.82
CA HIS A 118 -2.66 5.23 8.80
C HIS A 118 -4.10 5.52 9.16
N ILE A 119 -4.96 5.46 8.17
CA ILE A 119 -6.41 5.42 8.30
C ILE A 119 -6.86 3.96 8.22
N ASP A 120 -7.89 3.58 8.98
CA ASP A 120 -8.36 2.20 8.97
C ASP A 120 -8.95 1.81 7.61
N PHE A 121 -9.81 2.69 7.06
CA PHE A 121 -10.39 2.48 5.73
C PHE A 121 -10.49 3.79 4.97
N LEU A 122 -10.35 3.70 3.64
CA LEU A 122 -10.47 4.81 2.70
C LEU A 122 -11.39 4.37 1.57
N LEU A 123 -12.41 5.16 1.25
CA LEU A 123 -13.27 4.89 0.11
C LEU A 123 -12.90 5.82 -1.05
N LEU A 124 -12.69 5.22 -2.21
CA LEU A 124 -12.46 5.93 -3.46
C LEU A 124 -13.69 5.80 -4.36
N ASP A 125 -13.97 6.82 -5.13
CA ASP A 125 -14.86 6.73 -6.28
C ASP A 125 -14.26 5.75 -7.32
N LYS A 126 -15.06 4.82 -7.81
CA LYS A 126 -14.57 3.73 -8.67
C LYS A 126 -14.14 4.19 -10.05
N GLU A 127 -14.73 5.26 -10.56
CA GLU A 127 -14.45 5.75 -11.90
C GLU A 127 -13.27 6.74 -11.91
N THR A 128 -13.25 7.65 -10.94
CA THR A 128 -12.27 8.74 -10.91
C THR A 128 -11.08 8.47 -10.00
N LEU A 129 -11.16 7.44 -9.15
CA LEU A 129 -10.21 7.09 -8.08
C LEU A 129 -9.99 8.23 -7.06
N LYS A 130 -10.85 9.22 -7.05
CA LYS A 130 -10.79 10.29 -6.04
C LYS A 130 -11.25 9.79 -4.69
N ILE A 131 -10.62 10.31 -3.64
CA ILE A 131 -11.00 10.01 -2.26
C ILE A 131 -12.37 10.62 -1.98
N VAL A 132 -13.30 9.79 -1.51
CA VAL A 132 -14.64 10.19 -1.10
C VAL A 132 -14.71 10.41 0.39
N VAL A 133 -14.18 9.46 1.18
CA VAL A 133 -14.23 9.54 2.63
C VAL A 133 -13.16 8.66 3.27
N ALA A 134 -12.62 9.11 4.39
CA ALA A 134 -11.77 8.33 5.29
C ALA A 134 -12.59 7.85 6.49
N ILE A 135 -12.28 6.65 6.99
CA ILE A 135 -13.03 6.02 8.08
C ILE A 135 -12.05 5.51 9.14
N GLU A 136 -12.29 5.89 10.40
CA GLU A 136 -11.63 5.35 11.59
C GLU A 136 -12.63 4.51 12.38
N LEU A 137 -12.25 3.29 12.68
CA LEU A 137 -13.04 2.40 13.53
C LEU A 137 -12.56 2.54 14.97
N ASP A 138 -13.27 3.35 15.75
CA ASP A 138 -12.95 3.61 17.14
C ASP A 138 -13.25 2.38 18.00
N ASP A 139 -12.22 1.87 18.68
CA ASP A 139 -12.40 1.01 19.84
C ASP A 139 -12.38 1.85 21.13
N ASN A 140 -12.79 1.26 22.26
CA ASN A 140 -12.97 1.99 23.54
C ASN A 140 -11.63 2.43 24.19
N SER A 141 -10.48 2.29 23.51
CA SER A 141 -9.13 2.49 24.08
C SER A 141 -8.38 3.73 23.58
N HIS A 142 -9.00 4.60 22.78
CA HIS A 142 -8.32 5.74 22.17
C HIS A 142 -8.13 6.94 23.12
N SER A 143 -6.94 7.56 23.04
CA SER A 143 -6.62 8.80 23.74
C SER A 143 -7.01 10.02 22.88
N ASP A 144 -7.69 11.00 23.47
CA ASP A 144 -8.23 12.20 22.81
C ASP A 144 -7.21 13.02 22.00
N GLU A 145 -5.94 13.06 22.40
CA GLU A 145 -4.92 13.87 21.72
C GLU A 145 -4.51 13.35 20.32
N LYS A 146 -4.49 12.01 20.14
CA LYS A 146 -4.17 11.42 18.82
C LYS A 146 -5.29 11.62 17.82
N ASP A 147 -6.50 11.70 18.33
CA ASP A 147 -7.72 11.86 17.56
C ASP A 147 -7.86 13.29 17.05
N ASP A 148 -7.45 14.29 17.84
CA ASP A 148 -7.48 15.69 17.46
C ASP A 148 -6.57 16.01 16.26
N PHE A 149 -5.38 15.41 16.19
CA PHE A 149 -4.47 15.59 15.04
C PHE A 149 -5.10 15.14 13.71
N LYS A 150 -5.70 13.94 13.66
CA LYS A 150 -6.34 13.45 12.44
C LYS A 150 -7.55 14.30 12.08
N ASN A 151 -8.40 14.65 13.04
CA ASN A 151 -9.58 15.48 12.80
C ASN A 151 -9.21 16.81 12.13
N LYS A 152 -8.26 17.56 12.70
CA LYS A 152 -7.77 18.83 12.15
C LYS A 152 -7.09 18.65 10.78
N LEU A 153 -6.32 17.58 10.60
CA LEU A 153 -5.65 17.31 9.33
C LEU A 153 -6.66 17.08 8.21
N PHE A 154 -7.65 16.20 8.43
CA PHE A 154 -8.65 15.86 7.43
C PHE A 154 -9.59 17.03 7.11
N GLU A 155 -9.95 17.85 8.11
CA GLU A 155 -10.66 19.11 7.90
C GLU A 155 -9.85 20.06 7.01
N GLN A 156 -8.55 20.26 7.29
CA GLN A 156 -7.66 21.13 6.53
C GLN A 156 -7.52 20.74 5.06
N ILE A 157 -7.51 19.42 4.77
CA ILE A 157 -7.36 18.92 3.40
C ILE A 157 -8.70 18.63 2.70
N ASN A 158 -9.82 19.01 3.33
CA ASN A 158 -11.18 18.82 2.81
C ASN A 158 -11.52 17.36 2.42
N ILE A 159 -11.04 16.39 3.19
CA ILE A 159 -11.44 15.00 3.08
C ILE A 159 -12.36 14.67 4.26
N PRO A 160 -13.62 14.24 4.02
CA PRO A 160 -14.51 13.83 5.11
C PRO A 160 -13.89 12.70 5.94
N LEU A 161 -13.90 12.83 7.27
CA LEU A 161 -13.46 11.80 8.20
C LEU A 161 -14.64 11.31 9.04
N VAL A 162 -14.99 10.05 8.89
CA VAL A 162 -16.03 9.38 9.67
C VAL A 162 -15.39 8.55 10.78
N ARG A 163 -15.63 8.92 12.02
CA ARG A 163 -15.29 8.11 13.19
C ARG A 163 -16.49 7.35 13.67
N CYS A 164 -16.37 6.04 13.80
CA CYS A 164 -17.51 5.18 14.14
C CYS A 164 -17.07 3.93 14.91
N LYS A 165 -18.04 3.38 15.68
CA LYS A 165 -17.90 2.08 16.33
C LYS A 165 -18.59 0.95 15.55
N GLY A 166 -19.29 1.28 14.46
CA GLY A 166 -20.05 0.35 13.64
C GLY A 166 -20.47 0.94 12.31
N ILE A 167 -20.92 0.06 11.41
CA ILE A 167 -21.14 0.38 10.00
C ILE A 167 -22.31 1.35 9.75
N GLY A 168 -23.37 1.34 10.59
CA GLY A 168 -24.56 2.17 10.38
C GLY A 168 -24.26 3.66 10.28
N LYS A 169 -23.31 4.18 11.07
CA LYS A 169 -22.88 5.58 10.98
C LYS A 169 -22.20 5.91 9.65
N VAL A 170 -21.47 4.96 9.07
CA VAL A 170 -20.82 5.14 7.75
C VAL A 170 -21.88 5.24 6.66
N GLU A 171 -22.87 4.38 6.70
CA GLU A 171 -23.97 4.38 5.74
C GLU A 171 -24.76 5.69 5.75
N GLU A 172 -25.08 6.18 6.94
CA GLU A 172 -25.73 7.49 7.13
C GLU A 172 -24.90 8.65 6.55
N GLN A 173 -23.59 8.68 6.89
CA GLN A 173 -22.70 9.75 6.42
C GLN A 173 -22.48 9.70 4.91
N LEU A 174 -22.39 8.53 4.32
CA LEU A 174 -22.26 8.39 2.87
C LEU A 174 -23.47 8.91 2.10
N GLN A 175 -24.69 8.84 2.65
CA GLN A 175 -25.88 9.45 2.06
C GLN A 175 -25.76 10.98 2.00
N ASN A 176 -25.09 11.60 2.97
CA ASN A 176 -24.87 13.05 3.01
C ASN A 176 -23.70 13.50 2.13
N ILE A 177 -22.64 12.69 2.00
CA ILE A 177 -21.42 13.00 1.23
C ILE A 177 -21.66 12.77 -0.27
N ILE A 178 -22.27 11.63 -0.62
CA ILE A 178 -22.59 11.26 -1.99
C ILE A 178 -24.01 11.77 -2.27
N LYS A 179 -24.15 13.09 -2.47
CA LYS A 179 -25.44 13.63 -2.93
C LYS A 179 -25.70 13.10 -4.35
N PRO A 180 -26.91 12.62 -4.66
CA PRO A 180 -27.25 12.35 -6.04
C PRO A 180 -27.10 13.66 -6.83
N ASN A 181 -26.26 13.67 -7.85
CA ASN A 181 -26.22 14.74 -8.83
C ASN A 181 -27.56 14.71 -9.60
N PHE A 182 -28.52 15.49 -9.14
CA PHE A 182 -29.72 15.79 -9.91
C PHE A 182 -29.44 16.97 -10.86
#